data_fa64e82ce075c1545678c1b469e80a96
#
_entry.id   fa64e82ce075c1545678c1b469e80a96
#
_cell.length_a   1.000
_cell.length_b   1.000
_cell.length_c   1.000
_cell.angle_alpha   90.00
_cell.angle_beta   90.00
_cell.angle_gamma   90.00
#
_symmetry.space_group_name_H-M   'P 1'
#
loop_
_entity.id
_entity.type
_entity.pdbx_description
1 polymer ?
#
loop_
_entity_poly.entity_id
_entity_poly.type
_entity_poly.pdbx_seq_one_letter_code
_entity_poly.pdbx_strand_id
1 'polypeptide(L)'
;MRTVQLTIVVRSILIAAAVLVLALAFVISDRVAKQQGIADVSNRAQSSAILLSASFRRELDKFRLVPIVLADDQEAREALSTHDPARLSQLSRKLEALSNATRAGNVYLLDAKGVTVAASNWQRPDSFVGDSDAYRAYYRDAARLGSAQQFALGQRSRRPGLYISRRVESGGRLLGVFVVKVDFSSLEREWRETATSAFVTDGRGIILISSNPEWQFQTTKPLSASERSGARRAFEYGAVPLVQNALYAAGEVAPRGRATPEFAYVEASEDVGGGWRVHVLEPTERAVRVAVNFARLAVAITALVLVGLVLLWRMRRRAEAARVERETATRLAGLREQLVQANKLATLGQITAGVAHEINQPLAAISAYAGNALAFNRRGDHAHASEAIEQVGALTERIGIITRELRGFARRSSGDVEPVAVKEALAGTALLLRDRMRMLGARLEIEGAMVAVRAERVGLEQVLVNLIQNALDAGALTITVTVAPHKDRVAITVADDGAGLTDEVRASLFMPFKTSKRNGLGLGLVICRDIVAGFGGTLVAAAPIAGAAFVIDLEMA
;
A
#
# COMPACT_ATOMS: atom_id res chain seq x y z
N MET A 1 -17.79 -15.63 25.53
CA MET A 1 -18.30 -14.31 25.10
C MET A 1 -17.50 -13.13 25.71
N ARG A 2 -17.14 -13.09 26.98
CA ARG A 2 -16.39 -11.95 27.60
C ARG A 2 -14.99 -11.71 27.01
N THR A 3 -14.23 -12.73 26.68
CA THR A 3 -12.88 -12.60 26.09
C THR A 3 -12.87 -12.04 24.65
N VAL A 4 -13.89 -12.33 23.85
CA VAL A 4 -14.03 -11.81 22.49
C VAL A 4 -14.40 -10.32 22.51
N GLN A 5 -15.29 -9.90 23.41
CA GLN A 5 -15.64 -8.49 23.58
C GLN A 5 -14.44 -7.66 24.06
N LEU A 6 -13.64 -8.15 25.00
CA LEU A 6 -12.44 -7.47 25.48
C LEU A 6 -11.40 -7.25 24.37
N THR A 7 -11.21 -8.25 23.50
CA THR A 7 -10.28 -8.15 22.36
C THR A 7 -10.76 -7.14 21.30
N ILE A 8 -12.07 -7.00 21.07
CA ILE A 8 -12.63 -6.02 20.15
C ILE A 8 -12.43 -4.60 20.70
N VAL A 9 -12.72 -4.38 21.99
CA VAL A 9 -12.57 -3.08 22.66
C VAL A 9 -11.09 -2.63 22.63
N VAL A 10 -10.15 -3.49 23.00
CA VAL A 10 -8.72 -3.17 22.97
C VAL A 10 -8.24 -2.83 21.54
N ARG A 11 -8.71 -3.56 20.53
CA ARG A 11 -8.39 -3.25 19.13
C ARG A 11 -8.94 -1.90 18.69
N SER A 12 -10.18 -1.56 19.06
CA SER A 12 -10.78 -0.27 18.73
C SER A 12 -10.02 0.89 19.39
N ILE A 13 -9.58 0.73 20.63
CA ILE A 13 -8.75 1.73 21.35
C ILE A 13 -7.39 1.91 20.64
N LEU A 14 -6.72 0.83 20.25
CA LEU A 14 -5.43 0.91 19.53
C LEU A 14 -5.57 1.58 18.16
N ILE A 15 -6.63 1.31 17.42
CA ILE A 15 -6.91 1.97 16.14
C ILE A 15 -7.19 3.46 16.37
N ALA A 16 -8.01 3.81 17.34
CA ALA A 16 -8.31 5.20 17.69
C ALA A 16 -7.04 5.95 18.10
N ALA A 17 -6.18 5.35 18.91
CA ALA A 17 -4.89 5.92 19.31
C ALA A 17 -3.97 6.13 18.09
N ALA A 18 -3.86 5.17 17.18
CA ALA A 18 -3.06 5.30 15.96
C ALA A 18 -3.58 6.43 15.04
N VAL A 19 -4.90 6.56 14.88
CA VAL A 19 -5.53 7.65 14.12
C VAL A 19 -5.24 9.00 14.77
N LEU A 20 -5.32 9.08 16.10
CA LEU A 20 -5.02 10.31 16.84
C LEU A 20 -3.55 10.73 16.66
N VAL A 21 -2.62 9.78 16.75
CA VAL A 21 -1.18 10.03 16.53
C VAL A 21 -0.92 10.52 15.11
N LEU A 22 -1.54 9.92 14.10
CA LEU A 22 -1.42 10.37 12.71
C LEU A 22 -2.01 11.76 12.49
N ALA A 23 -3.16 12.06 13.08
CA ALA A 23 -3.78 13.38 13.03
C ALA A 23 -2.88 14.44 13.69
N LEU A 24 -2.31 14.13 14.85
CA LEU A 24 -1.38 15.02 15.55
C LEU A 24 -0.10 15.24 14.73
N ALA A 25 0.47 14.17 14.17
CA ALA A 25 1.63 14.24 13.28
C ALA A 25 1.36 15.11 12.06
N PHE A 26 0.17 14.99 11.45
CA PHE A 26 -0.26 15.82 10.33
C PHE A 26 -0.31 17.32 10.70
N VAL A 27 -0.95 17.65 11.83
CA VAL A 27 -1.06 19.05 12.30
C VAL A 27 0.32 19.64 12.63
N ILE A 28 1.17 18.88 13.32
CA ILE A 28 2.52 19.32 13.65
C ILE A 28 3.35 19.51 12.39
N SER A 29 3.33 18.56 11.46
CA SER A 29 4.06 18.61 10.20
C SER A 29 3.63 19.80 9.34
N ASP A 30 2.31 20.07 9.23
CA ASP A 30 1.76 21.23 8.51
C ASP A 30 2.25 22.55 9.12
N ARG A 31 2.25 22.64 10.46
CA ARG A 31 2.72 23.84 11.18
C ARG A 31 4.21 24.09 11.00
N VAL A 32 5.02 23.03 11.13
CA VAL A 32 6.48 23.11 10.94
C VAL A 32 6.83 23.48 9.50
N ALA A 33 6.16 22.86 8.52
CA ALA A 33 6.36 23.15 7.10
C ALA A 33 6.04 24.60 6.74
N LYS A 34 4.96 25.16 7.29
CA LYS A 34 4.61 26.58 7.13
C LYS A 34 5.71 27.50 7.69
N GLN A 35 6.22 27.20 8.87
CA GLN A 35 7.31 27.97 9.49
C GLN A 35 8.61 27.88 8.69
N GLN A 36 8.98 26.69 8.22
CA GLN A 36 10.15 26.49 7.38
C GLN A 36 10.02 27.22 6.05
N GLY A 37 8.85 27.10 5.38
CA GLY A 37 8.60 27.82 4.13
C GLY A 37 8.77 29.34 4.26
N ILE A 38 8.31 29.93 5.37
CA ILE A 38 8.49 31.35 5.65
C ILE A 38 9.95 31.69 5.96
N ALA A 39 10.64 30.86 6.74
CA ALA A 39 12.06 31.09 7.04
C ALA A 39 12.89 31.08 5.75
N ASP A 40 12.62 30.16 4.83
CA ASP A 40 13.30 30.08 3.53
C ASP A 40 13.03 31.31 2.67
N VAL A 41 11.80 31.84 2.66
CA VAL A 41 11.46 33.08 1.96
C VAL A 41 12.20 34.27 2.59
N SER A 42 12.20 34.37 3.93
CA SER A 42 12.90 35.44 4.66
C SER A 42 14.38 35.43 4.35
N ASN A 43 15.01 34.26 4.35
CA ASN A 43 16.44 34.14 4.05
C ASN A 43 16.76 34.55 2.60
N ARG A 44 15.92 34.18 1.65
CA ARG A 44 16.06 34.61 0.25
C ARG A 44 15.89 36.12 0.11
N ALA A 45 14.83 36.67 0.69
CA ALA A 45 14.58 38.10 0.67
C ALA A 45 15.78 38.89 1.25
N GLN A 46 16.33 38.42 2.38
CA GLN A 46 17.50 39.05 3.02
C GLN A 46 18.74 38.98 2.12
N SER A 47 19.03 37.81 1.55
CA SER A 47 20.16 37.64 0.63
C SER A 47 20.00 38.51 -0.62
N SER A 48 18.80 38.59 -1.20
CA SER A 48 18.52 39.48 -2.32
C SER A 48 18.67 40.95 -1.95
N ALA A 49 18.20 41.38 -0.76
CA ALA A 49 18.36 42.75 -0.29
C ALA A 49 19.82 43.16 -0.13
N ILE A 50 20.66 42.25 0.40
CA ILE A 50 22.13 42.50 0.53
C ILE A 50 22.75 42.65 -0.86
N LEU A 51 22.45 41.75 -1.81
CA LEU A 51 23.03 41.79 -3.15
C LEU A 51 22.60 43.06 -3.91
N LEU A 52 21.28 43.38 -3.90
CA LEU A 52 20.75 44.55 -4.57
C LEU A 52 21.24 45.86 -3.94
N SER A 53 21.39 45.89 -2.61
CA SER A 53 21.97 47.06 -1.90
C SER A 53 23.43 47.32 -2.28
N ALA A 54 24.22 46.24 -2.42
CA ALA A 54 25.60 46.34 -2.88
C ALA A 54 25.71 46.79 -4.33
N SER A 55 24.82 46.30 -5.22
CA SER A 55 24.72 46.74 -6.60
C SER A 55 24.35 48.22 -6.70
N PHE A 56 23.33 48.62 -5.93
CA PHE A 56 22.88 50.01 -5.89
C PHE A 56 23.96 50.96 -5.38
N ARG A 57 24.69 50.62 -4.29
CA ARG A 57 25.83 51.41 -3.78
C ARG A 57 26.89 51.59 -4.84
N ARG A 58 27.28 50.51 -5.53
CA ARG A 58 28.27 50.58 -6.61
C ARG A 58 27.86 51.53 -7.72
N GLU A 59 26.59 51.52 -8.10
CA GLU A 59 26.09 52.45 -9.11
C GLU A 59 26.12 53.91 -8.61
N LEU A 60 25.74 54.17 -7.36
CA LEU A 60 25.84 55.49 -6.77
C LEU A 60 27.28 55.99 -6.71
N ASP A 61 28.21 55.17 -6.25
CA ASP A 61 29.63 55.56 -6.05
C ASP A 61 30.30 55.90 -7.38
N LYS A 62 29.97 55.20 -8.46
CA LYS A 62 30.40 55.49 -9.83
C LYS A 62 30.12 56.94 -10.23
N PHE A 63 28.94 57.47 -9.89
CA PHE A 63 28.54 58.80 -10.29
C PHE A 63 28.97 59.89 -9.30
N ARG A 64 29.29 59.57 -8.04
CA ARG A 64 29.76 60.53 -7.04
C ARG A 64 31.10 61.16 -7.39
N LEU A 65 31.97 60.42 -8.07
CA LEU A 65 33.30 60.89 -8.45
C LEU A 65 33.28 61.86 -9.64
N VAL A 66 32.29 61.74 -10.54
CA VAL A 66 32.24 62.51 -11.78
C VAL A 66 32.20 64.04 -11.54
N PRO A 67 31.28 64.59 -10.71
CA PRO A 67 31.29 66.04 -10.44
C PRO A 67 32.56 66.55 -9.72
N ILE A 68 33.19 65.67 -8.93
CA ILE A 68 34.43 66.01 -8.22
C ILE A 68 35.55 66.24 -9.22
N VAL A 69 35.78 65.30 -10.13
CA VAL A 69 36.83 65.43 -11.16
C VAL A 69 36.54 66.61 -12.09
N LEU A 70 35.29 66.81 -12.48
CA LEU A 70 34.88 67.89 -13.36
C LEU A 70 35.05 69.30 -12.67
N ALA A 71 34.83 69.41 -11.37
CA ALA A 71 34.95 70.67 -10.66
C ALA A 71 36.40 71.22 -10.63
N ASP A 72 37.38 70.30 -10.76
CA ASP A 72 38.80 70.65 -10.83
C ASP A 72 39.32 70.86 -12.27
N ASP A 73 38.44 70.71 -13.28
CA ASP A 73 38.80 70.86 -14.69
C ASP A 73 39.11 72.33 -15.02
N GLN A 74 40.30 72.57 -15.56
CA GLN A 74 40.74 73.89 -15.93
C GLN A 74 39.93 74.47 -17.09
N GLU A 75 39.59 73.67 -18.09
CA GLU A 75 38.75 74.13 -19.24
C GLU A 75 37.38 74.63 -18.79
N ALA A 76 36.78 73.92 -17.78
CA ALA A 76 35.53 74.38 -17.20
C ALA A 76 35.63 75.71 -16.43
N ARG A 77 36.70 75.89 -15.65
CA ARG A 77 36.94 77.16 -14.96
C ARG A 77 37.16 78.31 -15.94
N GLU A 78 37.94 78.07 -17.00
CA GLU A 78 38.17 79.10 -18.06
C GLU A 78 36.87 79.41 -18.83
N ALA A 79 36.10 78.40 -19.21
CA ALA A 79 34.82 78.59 -19.90
C ALA A 79 33.82 79.39 -19.04
N LEU A 80 33.77 79.12 -17.70
CA LEU A 80 32.91 79.87 -16.75
C LEU A 80 33.41 81.29 -16.52
N SER A 81 34.72 81.55 -16.57
CA SER A 81 35.27 82.87 -16.35
C SER A 81 35.13 83.81 -17.54
N THR A 82 35.24 83.24 -18.75
CA THR A 82 35.21 84.02 -20.00
C THR A 82 33.83 84.10 -20.63
N HIS A 83 32.98 83.13 -20.34
CA HIS A 83 31.66 82.92 -21.01
C HIS A 83 31.76 82.82 -22.54
N ASP A 84 32.89 82.35 -23.07
CA ASP A 84 33.13 82.19 -24.50
C ASP A 84 32.28 81.09 -25.07
N PRO A 85 31.39 81.35 -26.05
CA PRO A 85 30.52 80.36 -26.66
C PRO A 85 31.26 79.17 -27.30
N ALA A 86 32.48 79.38 -27.85
CA ALA A 86 33.26 78.31 -28.47
C ALA A 86 33.82 77.36 -27.39
N ARG A 87 34.30 77.85 -26.27
CA ARG A 87 34.73 77.05 -25.12
C ARG A 87 33.58 76.32 -24.46
N LEU A 88 32.42 76.95 -24.29
CA LEU A 88 31.23 76.30 -23.76
C LEU A 88 30.71 75.19 -24.67
N SER A 89 30.77 75.36 -26.01
CA SER A 89 30.41 74.31 -26.99
C SER A 89 31.44 73.15 -26.96
N GLN A 90 32.74 73.46 -26.78
CA GLN A 90 33.75 72.41 -26.65
C GLN A 90 33.54 71.60 -25.35
N LEU A 91 33.24 72.26 -24.23
CA LEU A 91 32.94 71.64 -22.96
C LEU A 91 31.69 70.76 -23.08
N SER A 92 30.64 71.23 -23.78
CA SER A 92 29.42 70.43 -24.00
C SER A 92 29.71 69.13 -24.76
N ARG A 93 30.61 69.13 -25.78
CA ARG A 93 31.06 67.92 -26.48
C ARG A 93 31.80 66.96 -25.52
N LYS A 94 32.66 67.52 -24.64
CA LYS A 94 33.39 66.73 -23.61
C LYS A 94 32.43 66.10 -22.62
N LEU A 95 31.42 66.84 -22.16
CA LEU A 95 30.37 66.31 -21.27
C LEU A 95 29.52 65.25 -21.95
N GLU A 96 29.21 65.40 -23.24
CA GLU A 96 28.47 64.38 -24.01
C GLU A 96 29.27 63.09 -24.13
N ALA A 97 30.57 63.17 -24.48
CA ALA A 97 31.44 61.99 -24.55
C ALA A 97 31.54 61.31 -23.18
N LEU A 98 31.66 62.08 -22.09
CA LEU A 98 31.71 61.57 -20.72
C LEU A 98 30.38 60.91 -20.31
N SER A 99 29.25 61.54 -20.58
CA SER A 99 27.91 61.00 -20.32
C SER A 99 27.68 59.66 -21.05
N ASN A 100 28.09 59.55 -22.31
CA ASN A 100 28.00 58.33 -23.08
C ASN A 100 28.91 57.23 -22.56
N ALA A 101 30.17 57.57 -22.21
CA ALA A 101 31.15 56.62 -21.69
C ALA A 101 30.77 56.06 -20.29
N THR A 102 30.21 56.92 -19.44
CA THR A 102 29.82 56.55 -18.06
C THR A 102 28.40 56.06 -17.96
N ARG A 103 27.59 56.24 -19.01
CA ARG A 103 26.13 56.01 -18.99
C ARG A 103 25.42 56.84 -17.92
N ALA A 104 26.01 57.99 -17.57
CA ALA A 104 25.32 58.99 -16.76
C ALA A 104 24.11 59.52 -17.54
N GLY A 105 23.01 59.77 -16.85
CA GLY A 105 21.81 60.28 -17.50
C GLY A 105 22.09 61.61 -18.20
N ASN A 106 22.57 62.62 -17.52
CA ASN A 106 23.03 63.86 -18.09
C ASN A 106 24.09 64.50 -17.16
N VAL A 107 25.08 65.15 -17.77
CA VAL A 107 26.08 65.93 -17.10
C VAL A 107 26.01 67.35 -17.59
N TYR A 108 25.94 68.35 -16.70
CA TYR A 108 25.80 69.74 -17.12
C TYR A 108 26.46 70.68 -16.11
N LEU A 109 26.77 71.89 -16.59
CA LEU A 109 27.43 72.96 -15.82
C LEU A 109 26.48 74.15 -15.76
N LEU A 110 26.27 74.60 -14.50
CA LEU A 110 25.55 75.83 -14.16
C LEU A 110 26.56 76.94 -13.88
N ASP A 111 26.25 78.17 -14.29
CA ASP A 111 27.01 79.33 -13.93
C ASP A 111 26.71 79.79 -12.49
N ALA A 112 27.38 80.90 -12.02
CA ALA A 112 27.17 81.49 -10.71
C ALA A 112 25.76 82.04 -10.45
N LYS A 113 24.94 82.18 -11.47
CA LYS A 113 23.51 82.57 -11.41
C LYS A 113 22.55 81.33 -11.45
N GLY A 114 23.12 80.15 -11.62
CA GLY A 114 22.31 78.91 -11.74
C GLY A 114 21.71 78.69 -13.10
N VAL A 115 22.27 79.28 -14.14
CA VAL A 115 21.85 79.02 -15.54
C VAL A 115 22.75 77.93 -16.14
N THR A 116 22.23 76.97 -16.81
CA THR A 116 22.98 75.90 -17.49
C THR A 116 23.69 76.50 -18.72
N VAL A 117 25.03 76.47 -18.71
CA VAL A 117 25.87 77.03 -19.78
C VAL A 117 26.49 75.94 -20.67
N ALA A 118 26.62 74.73 -20.19
CA ALA A 118 27.10 73.59 -20.97
C ALA A 118 26.38 72.33 -20.51
N ALA A 119 26.04 71.40 -21.41
CA ALA A 119 25.34 70.19 -21.08
C ALA A 119 25.65 69.05 -22.07
N SER A 120 25.65 67.80 -21.57
CA SER A 120 25.85 66.59 -22.39
C SER A 120 24.76 66.37 -23.44
N ASN A 121 23.56 66.93 -23.24
CA ASN A 121 22.42 66.85 -24.15
C ASN A 121 22.23 68.14 -25.01
N TRP A 122 23.32 68.91 -25.17
CA TRP A 122 23.26 70.25 -25.80
C TRP A 122 22.70 70.31 -27.21
N GLN A 123 22.81 69.25 -28.01
CA GLN A 123 22.26 69.15 -29.36
C GLN A 123 20.85 68.56 -29.44
N ARG A 124 20.32 68.11 -28.30
CA ARG A 124 19.00 67.44 -28.27
C ARG A 124 17.86 68.43 -28.10
N PRO A 125 16.63 68.11 -28.57
CA PRO A 125 15.47 68.94 -28.37
C PRO A 125 15.14 69.23 -26.90
N ASP A 126 15.58 68.31 -25.99
CA ASP A 126 15.43 68.40 -24.53
C ASP A 126 16.68 68.99 -23.84
N SER A 127 17.48 69.77 -24.59
CA SER A 127 18.70 70.39 -24.06
C SER A 127 18.42 71.21 -22.82
N PHE A 128 19.37 71.11 -21.82
CA PHE A 128 19.31 71.88 -20.60
C PHE A 128 20.01 73.26 -20.72
N VAL A 129 20.73 73.49 -21.80
CA VAL A 129 21.42 74.75 -22.00
C VAL A 129 20.43 75.93 -22.05
N GLY A 130 20.66 76.93 -21.21
CA GLY A 130 19.79 78.09 -21.03
C GLY A 130 18.70 77.92 -19.96
N ASP A 131 18.51 76.71 -19.38
CA ASP A 131 17.57 76.52 -18.28
C ASP A 131 18.13 77.06 -16.97
N SER A 132 17.28 77.68 -16.13
CA SER A 132 17.67 78.15 -14.81
C SER A 132 17.23 77.18 -13.74
N ASP A 133 18.22 76.66 -13.01
CA ASP A 133 18.04 75.74 -11.87
C ASP A 133 18.45 76.40 -10.53
N ALA A 134 18.55 77.76 -10.49
CA ALA A 134 18.93 78.54 -9.31
C ALA A 134 18.05 78.28 -8.07
N TYR A 135 16.80 77.90 -8.27
CA TYR A 135 15.81 77.55 -7.23
C TYR A 135 16.00 76.15 -6.68
N ARG A 136 16.70 75.25 -7.37
CA ARG A 136 16.90 73.84 -7.03
C ARG A 136 17.79 73.69 -5.81
N ALA A 137 17.44 72.79 -4.90
CA ALA A 137 18.23 72.55 -3.68
C ALA A 137 19.65 72.03 -4.00
N TYR A 138 19.79 71.15 -5.01
CA TYR A 138 21.11 70.65 -5.40
C TYR A 138 22.07 71.78 -5.88
N TYR A 139 21.56 72.83 -6.51
CA TYR A 139 22.36 73.96 -6.89
C TYR A 139 22.70 74.84 -5.65
N ARG A 140 21.69 75.28 -4.91
CA ARG A 140 21.85 76.17 -3.75
C ARG A 140 22.77 75.60 -2.68
N ASP A 141 22.56 74.31 -2.39
CA ASP A 141 23.34 73.64 -1.35
C ASP A 141 24.79 73.40 -1.81
N ALA A 142 25.02 73.00 -3.07
CA ALA A 142 26.38 72.86 -3.61
C ALA A 142 27.08 74.19 -3.69
N ALA A 143 26.43 75.26 -4.10
CA ALA A 143 26.99 76.57 -4.12
C ALA A 143 27.44 77.06 -2.72
N ARG A 144 26.68 76.69 -1.68
CA ARG A 144 26.94 77.07 -0.27
C ARG A 144 27.90 76.13 0.44
N LEU A 145 27.65 74.80 0.33
CA LEU A 145 28.33 73.78 1.13
C LEU A 145 29.43 73.03 0.36
N GLY A 146 29.66 73.39 -0.91
CA GLY A 146 30.65 72.76 -1.78
C GLY A 146 30.15 71.55 -2.53
N SER A 147 29.20 70.82 -2.01
CA SER A 147 28.56 69.68 -2.68
C SER A 147 27.15 69.45 -2.18
N ALA A 148 26.29 68.81 -3.01
CA ALA A 148 24.94 68.42 -2.62
C ALA A 148 24.48 67.19 -3.40
N GLN A 149 23.48 66.52 -2.85
CA GLN A 149 22.76 65.44 -3.50
C GLN A 149 21.27 65.68 -3.29
N GLN A 150 20.49 65.61 -4.37
CA GLN A 150 19.04 65.73 -4.29
C GLN A 150 18.39 64.76 -5.25
N PHE A 151 17.44 63.95 -4.75
CA PHE A 151 16.56 63.20 -5.63
C PHE A 151 15.39 64.12 -6.01
N ALA A 152 15.15 64.30 -7.31
CA ALA A 152 14.12 65.20 -7.77
C ALA A 152 13.54 64.74 -9.12
N LEU A 153 12.33 65.22 -9.44
CA LEU A 153 11.71 65.02 -10.74
C LEU A 153 12.35 66.01 -11.77
N GLY A 154 12.82 65.46 -12.88
CA GLY A 154 13.36 66.28 -13.97
C GLY A 154 12.27 67.11 -14.64
N GLN A 155 12.51 68.44 -14.82
CA GLN A 155 11.51 69.33 -15.42
C GLN A 155 11.16 68.94 -16.83
N ARG A 156 12.14 68.71 -17.69
CA ARG A 156 11.96 68.37 -19.09
C ARG A 156 11.68 66.88 -19.27
N SER A 157 12.50 66.06 -18.66
CA SER A 157 12.39 64.59 -18.81
C SER A 157 11.18 63.97 -18.12
N ARG A 158 10.54 64.68 -17.17
CA ARG A 158 9.48 64.15 -16.28
C ARG A 158 9.86 62.80 -15.60
N ARG A 159 11.18 62.48 -15.63
CA ARG A 159 11.71 61.27 -14.98
C ARG A 159 12.47 61.66 -13.71
N PRO A 160 12.27 60.90 -12.64
CA PRO A 160 13.03 61.10 -11.41
C PRO A 160 14.50 60.75 -11.64
N GLY A 161 15.35 61.35 -10.86
CA GLY A 161 16.78 61.06 -10.87
C GLY A 161 17.46 61.60 -9.64
N LEU A 162 18.66 61.13 -9.39
CA LEU A 162 19.53 61.66 -8.38
C LEU A 162 20.45 62.72 -9.01
N TYR A 163 20.37 63.92 -8.51
CA TYR A 163 21.22 65.02 -8.91
C TYR A 163 22.38 65.10 -7.92
N ILE A 164 23.63 64.89 -8.38
CA ILE A 164 24.87 64.98 -7.59
C ILE A 164 25.60 66.21 -8.08
N SER A 165 25.84 67.15 -7.22
CA SER A 165 26.40 68.44 -7.58
C SER A 165 27.66 68.79 -6.82
N ARG A 166 28.54 69.55 -7.49
CA ARG A 166 29.82 70.00 -6.92
C ARG A 166 30.07 71.40 -7.38
N ARG A 167 30.48 72.25 -6.40
CA ARG A 167 30.87 73.63 -6.62
C ARG A 167 32.18 73.72 -7.43
N VAL A 168 32.18 74.63 -8.41
CA VAL A 168 33.36 75.04 -9.17
C VAL A 168 33.76 76.42 -8.66
N GLU A 169 34.99 76.56 -8.25
CA GLU A 169 35.49 77.84 -7.67
C GLU A 169 36.89 78.15 -8.14
N SER A 170 37.28 79.45 -8.04
CA SER A 170 38.62 79.93 -8.23
C SER A 170 38.89 81.01 -7.17
N GLY A 171 39.98 80.85 -6.38
CA GLY A 171 40.28 81.75 -5.31
C GLY A 171 39.18 81.97 -4.27
N GLY A 172 38.37 80.89 -3.97
CA GLY A 172 37.27 81.00 -3.01
C GLY A 172 35.95 81.59 -3.62
N ARG A 173 36.00 82.13 -4.84
CA ARG A 173 34.80 82.67 -5.54
C ARG A 173 34.06 81.56 -6.29
N LEU A 174 32.73 81.50 -6.13
CA LEU A 174 31.88 80.65 -6.89
C LEU A 174 31.94 81.06 -8.37
N LEU A 175 32.33 80.14 -9.23
CA LEU A 175 32.21 80.26 -10.70
C LEU A 175 30.99 79.58 -11.23
N GLY A 176 30.62 78.41 -10.69
CA GLY A 176 29.48 77.63 -11.14
C GLY A 176 29.33 76.34 -10.33
N VAL A 177 28.47 75.46 -10.82
CA VAL A 177 28.16 74.11 -10.19
C VAL A 177 28.06 73.07 -11.29
N PHE A 178 28.90 72.00 -11.21
CA PHE A 178 28.70 70.83 -11.99
C PHE A 178 27.57 69.97 -11.40
N VAL A 179 26.76 69.42 -12.24
CA VAL A 179 25.67 68.52 -11.87
C VAL A 179 25.69 67.25 -12.73
N VAL A 180 25.59 66.11 -12.10
CA VAL A 180 25.38 64.82 -12.75
C VAL A 180 23.98 64.35 -12.36
N LYS A 181 23.11 64.20 -13.33
CA LYS A 181 21.83 63.58 -13.16
C LYS A 181 21.99 62.07 -13.39
N VAL A 182 21.78 61.25 -12.36
CA VAL A 182 21.80 59.80 -12.45
C VAL A 182 20.39 59.31 -12.79
N ASP A 183 20.27 58.52 -13.85
CA ASP A 183 19.03 57.87 -14.28
C ASP A 183 19.12 56.39 -13.86
N PHE A 184 18.14 55.91 -13.12
CA PHE A 184 18.07 54.55 -12.63
C PHE A 184 17.24 53.60 -13.47
N SER A 185 16.78 54.02 -14.66
CA SER A 185 15.93 53.21 -15.52
C SER A 185 16.54 51.89 -16.00
N SER A 186 17.87 51.83 -16.13
CA SER A 186 18.62 50.60 -16.39
C SER A 186 18.55 49.62 -15.21
N LEU A 187 18.76 50.14 -13.97
CA LEU A 187 18.72 49.37 -12.73
C LEU A 187 17.27 48.86 -12.46
N GLU A 188 16.28 49.73 -12.64
CA GLU A 188 14.86 49.34 -12.52
C GLU A 188 14.46 48.23 -13.49
N ARG A 189 15.00 48.25 -14.71
CA ARG A 189 14.80 47.21 -15.70
C ARG A 189 15.45 45.90 -15.31
N GLU A 190 16.72 45.94 -14.86
CA GLU A 190 17.45 44.78 -14.37
C GLU A 190 16.71 44.11 -13.20
N TRP A 191 16.24 44.92 -12.23
CA TRP A 191 15.45 44.39 -11.11
C TRP A 191 14.13 43.76 -11.56
N ARG A 192 13.49 44.29 -12.57
CA ARG A 192 12.25 43.75 -13.17
C ARG A 192 12.48 42.41 -13.87
N GLU A 193 13.62 42.31 -14.58
CA GLU A 193 13.99 41.09 -15.30
C GLU A 193 14.33 39.93 -14.33
N THR A 194 14.81 40.24 -13.14
CA THR A 194 15.07 39.24 -12.10
C THR A 194 13.79 38.74 -11.38
N ALA A 195 12.62 39.23 -11.78
CA ALA A 195 11.32 38.92 -11.16
C ALA A 195 11.24 39.24 -9.66
N THR A 196 12.14 40.08 -9.15
CA THR A 196 12.18 40.45 -7.74
C THR A 196 11.46 41.78 -7.55
N SER A 197 10.52 41.86 -6.63
CA SER A 197 9.86 43.10 -6.25
C SER A 197 10.79 43.93 -5.36
N ALA A 198 11.66 44.72 -5.98
CA ALA A 198 12.64 45.52 -5.29
C ALA A 198 12.38 47.04 -5.48
N PHE A 199 12.65 47.80 -4.46
CA PHE A 199 12.53 49.27 -4.50
C PHE A 199 13.43 49.95 -3.50
N VAL A 200 13.66 51.27 -3.70
CA VAL A 200 14.43 52.12 -2.80
C VAL A 200 13.52 53.17 -2.20
N THR A 201 13.61 53.37 -0.89
CA THR A 201 12.91 54.46 -0.22
C THR A 201 13.88 55.50 0.37
N ASP A 202 13.37 56.71 0.56
CA ASP A 202 13.97 57.70 1.44
C ASP A 202 13.68 57.42 2.94
N GLY A 203 14.22 58.20 3.83
CA GLY A 203 13.98 58.07 5.28
C GLY A 203 12.53 58.27 5.74
N ARG A 204 11.67 58.82 4.88
CA ARG A 204 10.23 58.98 5.11
C ARG A 204 9.43 57.77 4.63
N GLY A 205 10.05 56.84 3.87
CA GLY A 205 9.39 55.68 3.27
C GLY A 205 8.75 55.98 1.93
N ILE A 206 9.18 57.03 1.23
CA ILE A 206 8.74 57.34 -0.13
C ILE A 206 9.55 56.48 -1.11
N ILE A 207 8.90 55.78 -1.98
CA ILE A 207 9.51 54.92 -3.01
C ILE A 207 10.05 55.81 -4.13
N LEU A 208 11.35 55.79 -4.28
CA LEU A 208 12.08 56.64 -5.25
C LEU A 208 12.37 55.90 -6.56
N ILE A 209 12.76 54.64 -6.44
CA ILE A 209 13.19 53.73 -7.50
C ILE A 209 12.49 52.43 -7.26
N SER A 210 11.96 51.78 -8.32
CA SER A 210 11.22 50.54 -8.16
C SER A 210 11.29 49.65 -9.40
N SER A 211 11.37 48.36 -9.20
CA SER A 211 11.14 47.36 -10.24
C SER A 211 9.70 47.39 -10.80
N ASN A 212 8.73 47.83 -10.00
CA ASN A 212 7.38 48.12 -10.44
C ASN A 212 7.18 49.62 -10.61
N PRO A 213 7.05 50.16 -11.86
CA PRO A 213 6.93 51.59 -12.09
C PRO A 213 5.73 52.25 -11.42
N GLU A 214 4.65 51.47 -11.17
CA GLU A 214 3.43 51.99 -10.52
C GLU A 214 3.65 52.37 -9.06
N TRP A 215 4.69 51.78 -8.41
CA TRP A 215 4.99 52.03 -7.01
C TRP A 215 5.79 53.31 -6.77
N GLN A 216 6.34 53.89 -7.86
CA GLN A 216 7.15 55.08 -7.74
C GLN A 216 6.34 56.24 -7.16
N PHE A 217 6.91 56.91 -6.16
CA PHE A 217 6.28 57.95 -5.35
C PHE A 217 5.12 57.51 -4.46
N GLN A 218 4.84 56.20 -4.37
CA GLN A 218 4.01 55.66 -3.28
C GLN A 218 4.81 55.60 -1.98
N THR A 219 4.15 55.33 -0.85
CA THR A 219 4.81 55.32 0.46
C THR A 219 4.60 53.95 1.15
N THR A 220 5.60 53.50 1.90
CA THR A 220 5.51 52.25 2.69
C THR A 220 4.70 52.45 3.98
N LYS A 221 4.50 53.69 4.41
CA LYS A 221 3.73 54.07 5.60
C LYS A 221 2.87 55.29 5.31
N PRO A 222 1.78 55.52 6.05
CA PRO A 222 0.99 56.74 5.90
C PRO A 222 1.82 57.95 6.26
N LEU A 223 1.75 59.00 5.43
CA LEU A 223 2.40 60.30 5.71
C LEU A 223 1.37 61.31 6.23
N SER A 224 1.76 62.10 7.19
CA SER A 224 0.97 63.26 7.61
C SER A 224 0.91 64.34 6.52
N ALA A 225 -0.02 65.28 6.64
CA ALA A 225 -0.13 66.38 5.70
C ALA A 225 1.14 67.24 5.67
N SER A 226 1.79 67.48 6.81
CA SER A 226 3.05 68.20 6.95
C SER A 226 4.23 67.47 6.27
N GLU A 227 4.34 66.15 6.47
CA GLU A 227 5.37 65.32 5.81
C GLU A 227 5.19 65.31 4.29
N ARG A 228 3.95 65.17 3.80
CA ARG A 228 3.66 65.25 2.37
C ARG A 228 4.04 66.57 1.76
N SER A 229 3.66 67.70 2.40
CA SER A 229 4.01 69.05 1.93
C SER A 229 5.54 69.29 2.02
N GLY A 230 6.19 68.78 3.05
CA GLY A 230 7.64 68.83 3.20
C GLY A 230 8.36 68.04 2.11
N ALA A 231 7.90 66.83 1.81
CA ALA A 231 8.45 65.98 0.76
C ALA A 231 8.27 66.62 -0.65
N ARG A 232 7.09 67.17 -0.93
CA ARG A 232 6.85 67.88 -2.20
C ARG A 232 7.79 69.05 -2.42
N ARG A 233 8.06 69.83 -1.36
CA ARG A 233 9.04 70.95 -1.42
C ARG A 233 10.47 70.45 -1.55
N ALA A 234 10.87 69.43 -0.80
CA ALA A 234 12.25 68.96 -0.77
C ALA A 234 12.64 68.27 -2.10
N PHE A 235 11.75 67.54 -2.70
CA PHE A 235 12.01 66.74 -3.91
C PHE A 235 11.41 67.30 -5.18
N GLU A 236 10.69 68.42 -5.07
CA GLU A 236 10.04 69.10 -6.22
C GLU A 236 9.13 68.14 -7.04
N TYR A 237 8.44 67.27 -6.36
CA TYR A 237 7.55 66.27 -7.01
C TYR A 237 6.27 66.86 -7.60
N GLY A 238 6.04 68.14 -7.46
CA GLY A 238 4.85 68.78 -7.96
C GLY A 238 3.56 68.19 -7.37
N ALA A 239 2.62 67.86 -8.23
CA ALA A 239 1.29 67.33 -7.85
C ALA A 239 1.26 65.80 -7.57
N VAL A 240 2.38 65.11 -7.47
CA VAL A 240 2.41 63.67 -7.21
C VAL A 240 1.68 63.35 -5.92
N PRO A 241 0.73 62.40 -5.90
CA PRO A 241 -0.21 62.24 -4.78
C PRO A 241 0.42 61.67 -3.49
N LEU A 242 1.58 61.02 -3.50
CA LEU A 242 2.24 60.40 -2.35
C LEU A 242 1.27 59.54 -1.49
N VAL A 243 0.54 58.65 -2.18
CA VAL A 243 -0.38 57.71 -1.53
C VAL A 243 0.32 56.49 -0.96
N GLN A 244 -0.23 55.89 0.07
CA GLN A 244 0.32 54.64 0.60
C GLN A 244 0.17 53.54 -0.43
N ASN A 245 1.19 52.70 -0.60
CA ASN A 245 1.18 51.56 -1.45
C ASN A 245 0.11 50.55 -0.97
N ALA A 246 -0.63 49.97 -1.91
CA ALA A 246 -1.77 49.11 -1.61
C ALA A 246 -1.41 47.89 -0.74
N LEU A 247 -0.26 47.25 -0.99
CA LEU A 247 0.19 46.09 -0.20
C LEU A 247 0.43 46.44 1.27
N TYR A 248 1.03 47.61 1.53
CA TYR A 248 1.27 48.11 2.89
C TYR A 248 -0.02 48.59 3.54
N ALA A 249 -0.93 49.21 2.81
CA ALA A 249 -2.21 49.68 3.30
C ALA A 249 -3.15 48.51 3.66
N ALA A 250 -3.10 47.43 2.89
CA ALA A 250 -3.86 46.21 3.15
C ALA A 250 -3.27 45.33 4.27
N GLY A 251 -2.04 45.65 4.76
CA GLY A 251 -1.37 44.82 5.74
C GLY A 251 -0.85 43.50 5.20
N GLU A 252 -0.67 43.38 3.90
CA GLU A 252 -0.19 42.15 3.25
C GLU A 252 1.31 41.91 3.42
N VAL A 253 2.08 42.96 3.77
CA VAL A 253 3.53 42.89 3.99
C VAL A 253 3.81 42.65 5.45
N ALA A 254 4.55 41.58 5.76
CA ALA A 254 4.95 41.26 7.12
C ALA A 254 5.81 42.37 7.72
N PRO A 255 5.54 42.80 8.96
CA PRO A 255 6.47 43.70 9.69
C PRO A 255 7.85 43.06 9.84
N ARG A 256 8.89 43.85 9.81
CA ARG A 256 10.28 43.38 9.90
C ARG A 256 10.48 42.43 11.10
N GLY A 257 10.98 41.22 10.84
CA GLY A 257 11.21 40.17 11.85
C GLY A 257 9.96 39.49 12.39
N ARG A 258 8.77 39.72 11.80
CA ARG A 258 7.50 39.11 12.21
C ARG A 258 6.79 38.40 11.04
N ALA A 259 7.55 37.73 10.17
CA ALA A 259 6.97 36.98 9.07
C ALA A 259 6.18 35.79 9.61
N THR A 260 4.88 35.73 9.27
CA THR A 260 3.99 34.62 9.55
C THR A 260 3.27 34.19 8.27
N PRO A 261 2.66 32.99 8.23
CA PRO A 261 1.94 32.51 7.04
C PRO A 261 0.73 33.35 6.61
N GLU A 262 0.31 34.28 7.45
CA GLU A 262 -0.86 35.15 7.22
C GLU A 262 -0.51 36.33 6.28
N PHE A 263 0.78 36.68 6.17
CA PHE A 263 1.22 37.74 5.30
C PHE A 263 1.48 37.22 3.88
N ALA A 264 1.02 37.96 2.87
CA ALA A 264 1.25 37.62 1.48
C ALA A 264 2.72 37.80 1.06
N TYR A 265 3.42 38.74 1.69
CA TYR A 265 4.80 39.11 1.38
C TYR A 265 5.66 39.18 2.64
N VAL A 266 6.92 38.77 2.50
CA VAL A 266 7.98 39.03 3.45
C VAL A 266 8.85 40.15 2.93
N GLU A 267 9.15 41.14 3.78
CA GLU A 267 10.04 42.25 3.47
C GLU A 267 11.44 42.05 4.11
N ALA A 268 12.46 42.19 3.28
CA ALA A 268 13.84 42.41 3.75
C ALA A 268 14.31 43.77 3.28
N SER A 269 15.11 44.44 4.09
CA SER A 269 15.62 45.77 3.73
C SER A 269 17.01 46.06 4.30
N GLU A 270 17.84 46.77 3.49
CA GLU A 270 19.19 47.13 3.81
C GLU A 270 19.39 48.65 3.68
N ASP A 271 20.09 49.25 4.64
CA ASP A 271 20.48 50.66 4.58
C ASP A 271 21.63 50.84 3.59
N VAL A 272 21.52 51.79 2.68
CA VAL A 272 22.55 52.08 1.69
C VAL A 272 23.25 53.41 1.91
N GLY A 273 22.95 54.08 3.02
CA GLY A 273 23.49 55.37 3.39
C GLY A 273 22.68 56.55 2.83
N GLY A 274 22.93 57.74 3.36
CA GLY A 274 22.22 58.95 2.94
C GLY A 274 20.73 58.99 3.25
N GLY A 275 20.26 58.12 4.18
CA GLY A 275 18.84 57.98 4.53
C GLY A 275 18.05 57.14 3.54
N TRP A 276 18.72 56.43 2.65
CA TRP A 276 18.06 55.55 1.67
C TRP A 276 18.14 54.10 2.08
N ARG A 277 17.11 53.34 1.70
CA ARG A 277 16.99 51.93 2.03
C ARG A 277 16.51 51.14 0.82
N VAL A 278 17.19 50.06 0.51
CA VAL A 278 16.75 49.07 -0.49
C VAL A 278 15.83 48.08 0.20
N HIS A 279 14.71 47.82 -0.42
CA HIS A 279 13.69 46.87 0.03
C HIS A 279 13.48 45.77 -1.00
N VAL A 280 13.23 44.56 -0.53
CA VAL A 280 12.86 43.41 -1.35
C VAL A 280 11.62 42.78 -0.75
N LEU A 281 10.59 42.58 -1.58
CA LEU A 281 9.38 41.86 -1.22
C LEU A 281 9.38 40.50 -1.91
N GLU A 282 9.28 39.42 -1.13
CA GLU A 282 9.16 38.07 -1.63
C GLU A 282 7.79 37.49 -1.27
N PRO A 283 7.05 36.88 -2.23
CA PRO A 283 5.75 36.29 -1.97
C PRO A 283 5.90 34.98 -1.18
N THR A 284 5.06 34.82 -0.13
CA THR A 284 5.09 33.66 0.77
C THR A 284 4.33 32.47 0.21
N GLU A 285 3.26 32.70 -0.54
CA GLU A 285 2.26 31.69 -0.93
C GLU A 285 2.85 30.46 -1.60
N ARG A 286 3.71 30.67 -2.62
CA ARG A 286 4.30 29.56 -3.38
C ARG A 286 5.20 28.68 -2.52
N ALA A 287 6.07 29.30 -1.72
CA ALA A 287 7.04 28.58 -0.89
C ALA A 287 6.34 27.80 0.23
N VAL A 288 5.38 28.45 0.91
CA VAL A 288 4.57 27.80 1.95
C VAL A 288 3.76 26.66 1.36
N ARG A 289 3.12 26.85 0.22
CA ARG A 289 2.33 25.79 -0.46
C ARG A 289 3.21 24.58 -0.82
N VAL A 290 4.41 24.82 -1.37
CA VAL A 290 5.35 23.75 -1.71
C VAL A 290 5.79 23.00 -0.45
N ALA A 291 6.23 23.72 0.60
CA ALA A 291 6.65 23.11 1.86
C ALA A 291 5.53 22.25 2.50
N VAL A 292 4.31 22.78 2.55
CA VAL A 292 3.13 22.09 3.09
C VAL A 292 2.80 20.84 2.27
N ASN A 293 2.83 20.92 0.93
CA ASN A 293 2.54 19.77 0.08
C ASN A 293 3.57 18.65 0.26
N PHE A 294 4.85 18.98 0.36
CA PHE A 294 5.90 17.99 0.67
C PHE A 294 5.68 17.35 2.04
N ALA A 295 5.36 18.13 3.05
CA ALA A 295 5.09 17.62 4.39
C ALA A 295 3.89 16.68 4.44
N ARG A 296 2.79 17.03 3.76
CA ARG A 296 1.59 16.20 3.64
C ARG A 296 1.87 14.90 2.90
N LEU A 297 2.64 14.97 1.81
CA LEU A 297 3.05 13.79 1.06
C LEU A 297 3.91 12.85 1.92
N ALA A 298 4.86 13.38 2.68
CA ALA A 298 5.69 12.59 3.59
C ALA A 298 4.85 11.88 4.65
N VAL A 299 3.88 12.57 5.27
CA VAL A 299 2.94 11.97 6.24
C VAL A 299 2.10 10.87 5.57
N ALA A 300 1.58 11.11 4.36
CA ALA A 300 0.78 10.13 3.63
C ALA A 300 1.58 8.86 3.29
N ILE A 301 2.83 9.01 2.81
CA ILE A 301 3.72 7.89 2.53
C ILE A 301 4.03 7.10 3.81
N THR A 302 4.34 7.79 4.91
CA THR A 302 4.61 7.15 6.20
C THR A 302 3.40 6.35 6.68
N ALA A 303 2.19 6.91 6.59
CA ALA A 303 0.95 6.22 6.93
C ALA A 303 0.73 4.98 6.06
N LEU A 304 0.96 5.07 4.74
CA LEU A 304 0.83 3.96 3.81
C LEU A 304 1.81 2.81 4.14
N VAL A 305 3.06 3.15 4.44
CA VAL A 305 4.09 2.17 4.85
C VAL A 305 3.70 1.46 6.14
N LEU A 306 3.21 2.21 7.14
CA LEU A 306 2.74 1.64 8.40
C LEU A 306 1.56 0.68 8.19
N VAL A 307 0.58 1.07 7.36
CA VAL A 307 -0.54 0.18 7.00
C VAL A 307 -0.04 -1.08 6.30
N GLY A 308 0.89 -0.95 5.35
CA GLY A 308 1.51 -2.07 4.65
C GLY A 308 2.22 -3.05 5.61
N LEU A 309 2.99 -2.52 6.56
CA LEU A 309 3.67 -3.34 7.58
C LEU A 309 2.67 -4.08 8.49
N VAL A 310 1.59 -3.41 8.91
CA VAL A 310 0.53 -4.04 9.71
C VAL A 310 -0.18 -5.15 8.92
N LEU A 311 -0.47 -4.93 7.64
CA LEU A 311 -1.08 -5.95 6.78
C LEU A 311 -0.15 -7.14 6.58
N LEU A 312 1.13 -6.93 6.31
CA LEU A 312 2.14 -7.99 6.18
C LEU A 312 2.27 -8.80 7.47
N TRP A 313 2.32 -8.13 8.61
CA TRP A 313 2.35 -8.79 9.91
C TRP A 313 1.10 -9.64 10.17
N ARG A 314 -0.10 -9.11 9.83
CA ARG A 314 -1.36 -9.88 9.94
C ARG A 314 -1.39 -11.09 9.00
N MET A 315 -0.89 -10.93 7.76
CA MET A 315 -0.81 -12.06 6.81
C MET A 315 0.13 -13.16 7.33
N ARG A 316 1.31 -12.79 7.84
CA ARG A 316 2.25 -13.76 8.43
C ARG A 316 1.63 -14.51 9.62
N ARG A 317 1.00 -13.79 10.54
CA ARG A 317 0.32 -14.42 11.69
C ARG A 317 -0.82 -15.36 11.27
N ARG A 318 -1.59 -15.00 10.25
CA ARG A 318 -2.64 -15.90 9.71
C ARG A 318 -2.03 -17.15 9.07
N ALA A 319 -0.96 -17.00 8.33
CA ALA A 319 -0.27 -18.13 7.69
C ALA A 319 0.33 -19.10 8.75
N GLU A 320 0.90 -18.57 9.83
CA GLU A 320 1.40 -19.38 10.96
C GLU A 320 0.26 -20.13 11.65
N ALA A 321 -0.85 -19.48 11.96
CA ALA A 321 -2.01 -20.11 12.57
C ALA A 321 -2.59 -21.23 11.68
N ALA A 322 -2.70 -21.00 10.39
CA ALA A 322 -3.19 -22.01 9.43
C ALA A 322 -2.21 -23.21 9.29
N ARG A 323 -0.90 -23.00 9.44
CA ARG A 323 0.09 -24.10 9.47
C ARG A 323 -0.10 -24.98 10.70
N VAL A 324 -0.19 -24.39 11.89
CA VAL A 324 -0.41 -25.10 13.14
C VAL A 324 -1.72 -25.90 13.11
N GLU A 325 -2.79 -25.31 12.57
CA GLU A 325 -4.08 -25.98 12.44
C GLU A 325 -4.01 -27.22 11.51
N ARG A 326 -3.29 -27.11 10.38
CA ARG A 326 -3.07 -28.25 9.47
C ARG A 326 -2.23 -29.35 10.13
N GLU A 327 -1.15 -29.01 10.82
CA GLU A 327 -0.31 -29.96 11.52
C GLU A 327 -1.08 -30.70 12.62
N THR A 328 -1.94 -30.00 13.37
CA THR A 328 -2.77 -30.64 14.39
C THR A 328 -3.83 -31.55 13.77
N ALA A 329 -4.46 -31.15 12.67
CA ALA A 329 -5.45 -31.97 11.97
C ALA A 329 -4.83 -33.27 11.41
N THR A 330 -3.64 -33.18 10.80
CA THR A 330 -2.95 -34.39 10.27
C THR A 330 -2.52 -35.33 11.41
N ARG A 331 -2.06 -34.80 12.53
CA ARG A 331 -1.68 -35.59 13.70
C ARG A 331 -2.88 -36.31 14.32
N LEU A 332 -4.03 -35.61 14.43
CA LEU A 332 -5.27 -36.23 14.93
C LEU A 332 -5.79 -37.32 14.00
N ALA A 333 -5.71 -37.14 12.69
CA ALA A 333 -6.09 -38.16 11.71
C ALA A 333 -5.23 -39.43 11.88
N GLY A 334 -3.91 -39.29 12.01
CA GLY A 334 -3.00 -40.42 12.23
C GLY A 334 -3.25 -41.17 13.56
N LEU A 335 -3.51 -40.44 14.64
CA LEU A 335 -3.86 -41.06 15.92
C LEU A 335 -5.18 -41.84 15.87
N ARG A 336 -6.17 -41.30 15.15
CA ARG A 336 -7.48 -41.98 14.96
C ARG A 336 -7.32 -43.30 14.19
N GLU A 337 -6.49 -43.34 13.17
CA GLU A 337 -6.20 -44.56 12.42
C GLU A 337 -5.50 -45.62 13.29
N GLN A 338 -4.51 -45.19 14.12
CA GLN A 338 -3.85 -46.08 15.06
C GLN A 338 -4.80 -46.67 16.12
N LEU A 339 -5.76 -45.86 16.62
CA LEU A 339 -6.78 -46.36 17.56
C LEU A 339 -7.70 -47.39 16.95
N VAL A 340 -8.13 -47.20 15.69
CA VAL A 340 -8.95 -48.17 14.95
C VAL A 340 -8.19 -49.49 14.78
N GLN A 341 -6.92 -49.44 14.43
CA GLN A 341 -6.06 -50.60 14.29
C GLN A 341 -5.86 -51.35 15.64
N ALA A 342 -5.56 -50.58 16.70
CA ALA A 342 -5.41 -51.17 18.03
C ALA A 342 -6.68 -51.86 18.53
N ASN A 343 -7.84 -51.25 18.28
CA ASN A 343 -9.13 -51.85 18.65
C ASN A 343 -9.43 -53.14 17.87
N LYS A 344 -9.11 -53.21 16.57
CA LYS A 344 -9.21 -54.45 15.77
C LYS A 344 -8.30 -55.54 16.32
N LEU A 345 -7.06 -55.22 16.69
CA LEU A 345 -6.14 -56.21 17.29
C LEU A 345 -6.60 -56.68 18.67
N ALA A 346 -7.15 -55.79 19.50
CA ALA A 346 -7.71 -56.16 20.79
C ALA A 346 -8.89 -57.10 20.67
N THR A 347 -9.79 -56.85 19.68
CA THR A 347 -10.93 -57.76 19.36
C THR A 347 -10.43 -59.13 18.89
N LEU A 348 -9.41 -59.17 18.03
CA LEU A 348 -8.78 -60.40 17.58
C LEU A 348 -8.16 -61.19 18.75
N GLY A 349 -7.51 -60.48 19.71
CA GLY A 349 -6.95 -61.08 20.92
C GLY A 349 -7.99 -61.77 21.81
N GLN A 350 -9.17 -61.17 22.00
CA GLN A 350 -10.30 -61.78 22.74
C GLN A 350 -10.87 -62.99 22.03
N ILE A 351 -10.83 -63.04 20.70
CA ILE A 351 -11.34 -64.12 19.85
C ILE A 351 -10.37 -65.32 19.86
N THR A 352 -9.07 -65.10 20.08
CA THR A 352 -8.03 -66.12 19.93
C THR A 352 -8.27 -67.34 20.83
N ALA A 353 -8.85 -67.15 22.01
CA ALA A 353 -9.20 -68.29 22.90
C ALA A 353 -10.30 -69.19 22.31
N GLY A 354 -11.34 -68.61 21.69
CA GLY A 354 -12.41 -69.34 21.04
C GLY A 354 -11.96 -70.11 19.80
N VAL A 355 -11.16 -69.41 18.95
CA VAL A 355 -10.59 -70.03 17.73
C VAL A 355 -9.63 -71.18 18.06
N ALA A 356 -8.76 -70.97 19.07
CA ALA A 356 -7.86 -72.05 19.51
C ALA A 356 -8.66 -73.29 19.98
N HIS A 357 -9.76 -73.08 20.68
CA HIS A 357 -10.63 -74.18 21.12
C HIS A 357 -11.27 -74.90 19.93
N GLU A 358 -11.79 -74.16 18.93
CA GLU A 358 -12.42 -74.72 17.75
C GLU A 358 -11.45 -75.42 16.78
N ILE A 359 -10.19 -75.03 16.73
CA ILE A 359 -9.14 -75.75 15.97
C ILE A 359 -8.67 -76.99 16.73
N ASN A 360 -8.54 -76.94 18.06
CA ASN A 360 -8.06 -78.05 18.86
C ASN A 360 -9.07 -79.21 18.91
N GLN A 361 -10.38 -78.93 18.83
CA GLN A 361 -11.43 -79.99 18.80
C GLN A 361 -11.30 -80.95 17.61
N PRO A 362 -11.29 -80.51 16.34
CA PRO A 362 -11.08 -81.39 15.22
C PRO A 362 -9.72 -82.08 15.21
N LEU A 363 -8.69 -81.39 15.73
CA LEU A 363 -7.34 -81.94 15.83
C LEU A 363 -7.30 -83.13 16.80
N ALA A 364 -7.98 -83.05 17.94
CA ALA A 364 -8.14 -84.15 18.89
C ALA A 364 -8.91 -85.30 18.29
N ALA A 365 -10.00 -85.00 17.55
CA ALA A 365 -10.78 -86.01 16.85
C ALA A 365 -10.00 -86.71 15.72
N ILE A 366 -9.20 -85.99 14.93
CA ILE A 366 -8.27 -86.53 13.94
C ILE A 366 -7.31 -87.52 14.59
N SER A 367 -6.72 -87.18 15.69
CA SER A 367 -5.79 -88.03 16.44
C SER A 367 -6.50 -89.35 16.91
N ALA A 368 -7.71 -89.22 17.41
CA ALA A 368 -8.51 -90.36 17.84
C ALA A 368 -8.90 -91.30 16.66
N TYR A 369 -9.41 -90.70 15.54
CA TYR A 369 -9.79 -91.49 14.35
C TYR A 369 -8.56 -92.14 13.69
N ALA A 370 -7.46 -91.45 13.60
CA ALA A 370 -6.19 -92.03 13.10
C ALA A 370 -5.72 -93.22 13.94
N GLY A 371 -5.81 -93.06 15.29
CA GLY A 371 -5.53 -94.17 16.24
C GLY A 371 -6.46 -95.36 16.02
N ASN A 372 -7.77 -95.10 15.83
CA ASN A 372 -8.77 -96.15 15.57
C ASN A 372 -8.52 -96.83 14.20
N ALA A 373 -8.20 -96.06 13.17
CA ALA A 373 -7.87 -96.58 11.84
C ALA A 373 -6.70 -97.57 11.90
N LEU A 374 -5.64 -97.20 12.65
CA LEU A 374 -4.53 -98.12 12.84
C LEU A 374 -4.88 -99.35 13.67
N ALA A 375 -5.76 -99.28 14.66
CA ALA A 375 -6.24 -100.39 15.46
C ALA A 375 -7.13 -101.36 14.63
N PHE A 376 -8.05 -100.82 13.79
CA PHE A 376 -8.89 -101.61 12.89
C PHE A 376 -8.05 -102.29 11.80
N ASN A 377 -7.11 -101.59 11.22
CA ASN A 377 -6.21 -102.19 10.24
C ASN A 377 -5.35 -103.33 10.80
N ARG A 378 -4.87 -103.21 12.01
CA ARG A 378 -4.13 -104.30 12.68
C ARG A 378 -4.99 -105.56 12.95
N ARG A 379 -6.33 -105.42 13.02
CA ARG A 379 -7.30 -106.51 13.24
C ARG A 379 -7.81 -107.06 11.95
N GLY A 380 -7.39 -106.57 10.78
CA GLY A 380 -7.87 -106.99 9.49
C GLY A 380 -9.22 -106.38 9.10
N ASP A 381 -9.75 -105.48 9.87
CA ASP A 381 -11.04 -104.81 9.62
C ASP A 381 -10.84 -103.55 8.77
N HIS A 382 -10.67 -103.79 7.48
CA HIS A 382 -10.36 -102.71 6.52
C HIS A 382 -11.56 -101.78 6.26
N ALA A 383 -12.80 -102.26 6.48
CA ALA A 383 -13.96 -101.38 6.28
C ALA A 383 -14.05 -100.27 7.32
N HIS A 384 -13.93 -100.56 8.60
CA HIS A 384 -13.91 -99.54 9.68
C HIS A 384 -12.65 -98.75 9.65
N ALA A 385 -11.50 -99.27 9.19
CA ALA A 385 -10.29 -98.52 9.00
C ALA A 385 -10.47 -97.43 7.90
N SER A 386 -11.13 -97.79 6.78
CA SER A 386 -11.41 -96.81 5.70
C SER A 386 -12.35 -95.71 6.15
N GLU A 387 -13.39 -96.05 6.90
CA GLU A 387 -14.34 -95.09 7.47
C GLU A 387 -13.66 -94.10 8.42
N ALA A 388 -12.77 -94.63 9.27
CA ALA A 388 -12.01 -93.76 10.18
C ALA A 388 -11.09 -92.82 9.41
N ILE A 389 -10.47 -93.22 8.28
CA ILE A 389 -9.63 -92.35 7.43
C ILE A 389 -10.50 -91.32 6.73
N GLU A 390 -11.68 -91.65 6.29
CA GLU A 390 -12.64 -90.68 5.69
C GLU A 390 -13.01 -89.59 6.71
N GLN A 391 -13.23 -89.95 7.98
CA GLN A 391 -13.47 -88.98 9.06
C GLN A 391 -12.27 -88.08 9.31
N VAL A 392 -11.04 -88.55 9.19
CA VAL A 392 -9.81 -87.70 9.26
C VAL A 392 -9.80 -86.73 8.12
N GLY A 393 -10.13 -87.13 6.90
CA GLY A 393 -10.22 -86.25 5.73
C GLY A 393 -11.24 -85.15 5.93
N ALA A 394 -12.47 -85.49 6.38
CA ALA A 394 -13.51 -84.48 6.64
C ALA A 394 -13.14 -83.47 7.72
N LEU A 395 -12.44 -83.88 8.81
CA LEU A 395 -11.99 -83.01 9.85
C LEU A 395 -10.80 -82.07 9.43
N THR A 396 -9.95 -82.59 8.53
CA THR A 396 -8.84 -81.77 7.95
C THR A 396 -9.39 -80.65 7.06
N GLU A 397 -10.43 -81.01 6.22
CA GLU A 397 -11.11 -80.00 5.43
C GLU A 397 -11.79 -78.95 6.28
N ARG A 398 -12.41 -79.36 7.40
CA ARG A 398 -12.98 -78.43 8.39
C ARG A 398 -11.96 -77.46 8.96
N ILE A 399 -10.75 -77.87 9.33
CA ILE A 399 -9.65 -76.99 9.79
C ILE A 399 -9.27 -76.02 8.67
N GLY A 400 -9.26 -76.45 7.39
CA GLY A 400 -9.01 -75.61 6.23
C GLY A 400 -10.03 -74.48 6.07
N ILE A 401 -11.33 -74.78 6.34
CA ILE A 401 -12.39 -73.76 6.33
C ILE A 401 -12.19 -72.74 7.45
N ILE A 402 -11.96 -73.18 8.68
CA ILE A 402 -11.69 -72.31 9.86
C ILE A 402 -10.52 -71.34 9.60
N THR A 403 -9.42 -71.86 9.05
CA THR A 403 -8.24 -71.02 8.76
C THR A 403 -8.47 -70.05 7.64
N ARG A 404 -9.27 -70.38 6.62
CA ARG A 404 -9.64 -69.45 5.53
C ARG A 404 -10.54 -68.32 6.03
N GLU A 405 -11.54 -68.60 6.84
CA GLU A 405 -12.44 -67.59 7.43
C GLU A 405 -11.68 -66.62 8.38
N LEU A 406 -10.75 -67.13 9.19
CA LEU A 406 -9.92 -66.30 10.07
C LEU A 406 -9.00 -65.38 9.27
N ARG A 407 -8.39 -65.88 8.17
CA ARG A 407 -7.54 -65.07 7.30
C ARG A 407 -8.37 -63.99 6.58
N GLY A 408 -9.62 -64.26 6.22
CA GLY A 408 -10.53 -63.27 5.69
C GLY A 408 -10.84 -62.12 6.64
N PHE A 409 -11.05 -62.46 7.93
CA PHE A 409 -11.26 -61.47 9.00
C PHE A 409 -10.01 -60.58 9.27
N ALA A 410 -8.81 -61.17 9.21
CA ALA A 410 -7.54 -60.46 9.45
C ALA A 410 -7.07 -59.59 8.29
N ARG A 411 -7.57 -59.77 7.07
CA ARG A 411 -7.18 -58.99 5.89
C ARG A 411 -7.82 -57.61 5.91
N ARG A 412 -7.04 -56.59 5.61
CA ARG A 412 -7.56 -55.24 5.22
C ARG A 412 -8.33 -55.39 3.89
N SER A 413 -9.48 -54.81 3.79
CA SER A 413 -10.02 -54.45 2.49
C SER A 413 -9.10 -53.31 1.97
N SER A 414 -8.24 -53.64 1.03
CA SER A 414 -7.19 -52.75 0.54
C SER A 414 -7.47 -52.30 -0.92
N GLY A 415 -8.66 -52.56 -1.42
CA GLY A 415 -9.12 -52.12 -2.74
C GLY A 415 -9.76 -50.72 -2.66
N ASP A 416 -9.53 -49.92 -3.69
CA ASP A 416 -10.23 -48.65 -3.82
C ASP A 416 -11.71 -48.88 -4.12
N VAL A 417 -12.59 -48.11 -3.50
CA VAL A 417 -14.02 -48.11 -3.79
C VAL A 417 -14.23 -47.39 -5.12
N GLU A 418 -14.64 -48.18 -6.13
CA GLU A 418 -14.83 -47.72 -7.50
C GLU A 418 -16.26 -48.04 -8.00
N PRO A 419 -16.71 -47.48 -9.14
CA PRO A 419 -17.96 -47.88 -9.77
C PRO A 419 -17.91 -49.34 -10.23
N VAL A 420 -18.72 -50.21 -9.62
CA VAL A 420 -18.82 -51.64 -9.97
C VAL A 420 -20.21 -51.94 -10.51
N ALA A 421 -20.29 -52.50 -11.72
CA ALA A 421 -21.55 -52.95 -12.29
C ALA A 421 -22.05 -54.17 -11.52
N VAL A 422 -23.24 -54.07 -10.90
CA VAL A 422 -23.84 -55.18 -10.13
C VAL A 422 -23.99 -56.44 -10.99
N LYS A 423 -24.30 -56.29 -12.29
CA LYS A 423 -24.38 -57.39 -13.26
C LYS A 423 -23.08 -58.20 -13.34
N GLU A 424 -21.93 -57.56 -13.33
CA GLU A 424 -20.63 -58.24 -13.43
C GLU A 424 -20.32 -59.01 -12.14
N ALA A 425 -20.59 -58.42 -10.97
CA ALA A 425 -20.40 -59.07 -9.68
C ALA A 425 -21.32 -60.33 -9.55
N LEU A 426 -22.58 -60.22 -10.01
CA LEU A 426 -23.51 -61.34 -10.03
C LEU A 426 -23.06 -62.41 -11.01
N ALA A 427 -22.55 -62.06 -12.19
CA ALA A 427 -22.03 -63.02 -13.17
C ALA A 427 -20.84 -63.82 -12.63
N GLY A 428 -19.87 -63.10 -11.95
CA GLY A 428 -18.76 -63.73 -11.27
C GLY A 428 -19.21 -64.68 -10.16
N THR A 429 -20.14 -64.24 -9.32
CA THR A 429 -20.74 -65.06 -8.26
C THR A 429 -21.47 -66.34 -8.80
N ALA A 430 -22.27 -66.20 -9.86
CA ALA A 430 -22.97 -67.31 -10.49
C ALA A 430 -22.02 -68.36 -11.09
N LEU A 431 -20.89 -67.90 -11.66
CA LEU A 431 -19.84 -68.79 -12.18
C LEU A 431 -19.18 -69.60 -11.05
N LEU A 432 -18.87 -68.99 -9.93
CA LEU A 432 -18.24 -69.62 -8.76
C LEU A 432 -19.17 -70.68 -8.12
N LEU A 433 -20.48 -70.50 -8.14
CA LEU A 433 -21.44 -71.37 -7.47
C LEU A 433 -22.17 -72.33 -8.43
N ARG A 434 -21.86 -72.26 -9.71
CA ARG A 434 -22.56 -73.03 -10.79
C ARG A 434 -22.61 -74.50 -10.52
N ASP A 435 -21.51 -75.13 -10.21
CA ASP A 435 -21.44 -76.58 -10.01
C ASP A 435 -22.20 -77.02 -8.76
N ARG A 436 -22.17 -76.26 -7.70
CA ARG A 436 -22.89 -76.49 -6.45
C ARG A 436 -24.40 -76.34 -6.65
N MET A 437 -24.84 -75.30 -7.35
CA MET A 437 -26.24 -75.09 -7.68
C MET A 437 -26.77 -76.23 -8.56
N ARG A 438 -25.99 -76.72 -9.55
CA ARG A 438 -26.34 -77.83 -10.40
C ARG A 438 -26.51 -79.13 -9.58
N MET A 439 -25.58 -79.38 -8.67
CA MET A 439 -25.68 -80.58 -7.82
C MET A 439 -26.91 -80.61 -6.91
N LEU A 440 -27.32 -79.42 -6.42
CA LEU A 440 -28.48 -79.27 -5.53
C LEU A 440 -29.81 -79.02 -6.28
N GLY A 441 -29.78 -78.90 -7.61
CA GLY A 441 -30.95 -78.59 -8.41
C GLY A 441 -31.51 -77.18 -8.22
N ALA A 442 -30.66 -76.25 -7.62
CA ALA A 442 -31.08 -74.90 -7.30
C ALA A 442 -30.95 -73.93 -8.50
N ARG A 443 -31.86 -72.97 -8.56
CA ARG A 443 -31.87 -71.88 -9.57
C ARG A 443 -31.60 -70.52 -8.96
N LEU A 444 -30.85 -69.71 -9.70
CA LEU A 444 -30.60 -68.31 -9.36
C LEU A 444 -31.38 -67.40 -10.33
N GLU A 445 -32.32 -66.66 -9.82
CA GLU A 445 -33.16 -65.72 -10.58
C GLU A 445 -32.63 -64.28 -10.23
N ILE A 446 -32.46 -63.47 -11.28
CA ILE A 446 -31.94 -62.10 -11.14
C ILE A 446 -32.97 -61.16 -11.74
N GLU A 447 -33.45 -60.24 -10.91
CA GLU A 447 -34.48 -59.25 -11.23
C GLU A 447 -34.07 -57.84 -11.00
N GLY A 448 -34.69 -56.84 -11.68
CA GLY A 448 -34.51 -55.41 -11.45
C GLY A 448 -33.49 -54.74 -12.34
N ALA A 449 -33.10 -53.53 -11.98
CA ALA A 449 -32.25 -52.66 -12.78
C ALA A 449 -30.76 -52.96 -12.55
N MET A 450 -30.03 -53.22 -13.64
CA MET A 450 -28.59 -53.50 -13.59
C MET A 450 -27.80 -52.20 -13.59
N VAL A 451 -27.67 -51.58 -12.41
CA VAL A 451 -26.94 -50.31 -12.16
C VAL A 451 -25.54 -50.57 -11.59
N ALA A 452 -24.72 -49.55 -11.56
CA ALA A 452 -23.42 -49.58 -10.88
C ALA A 452 -23.54 -49.06 -9.44
N VAL A 453 -22.72 -49.63 -8.54
CA VAL A 453 -22.63 -49.22 -7.13
C VAL A 453 -21.18 -48.89 -6.76
N ARG A 454 -20.99 -48.05 -5.78
CA ARG A 454 -19.68 -47.75 -5.23
C ARG A 454 -19.24 -48.88 -4.29
N ALA A 455 -18.33 -49.74 -4.77
CA ALA A 455 -17.84 -50.87 -4.00
C ALA A 455 -16.43 -51.29 -4.46
N GLU A 456 -15.78 -52.15 -3.68
CA GLU A 456 -14.65 -52.95 -4.17
C GLU A 456 -15.21 -54.21 -4.81
N ARG A 457 -14.84 -54.50 -6.07
CA ARG A 457 -15.41 -55.60 -6.86
C ARG A 457 -15.30 -56.96 -6.15
N VAL A 458 -14.08 -57.29 -5.68
CA VAL A 458 -13.83 -58.59 -5.01
C VAL A 458 -14.62 -58.70 -3.70
N GLY A 459 -14.71 -57.59 -2.94
CA GLY A 459 -15.50 -57.54 -1.72
C GLY A 459 -17.01 -57.76 -1.97
N LEU A 460 -17.56 -57.11 -3.01
CA LEU A 460 -18.96 -57.27 -3.36
C LEU A 460 -19.26 -58.70 -3.83
N GLU A 461 -18.42 -59.30 -4.70
CA GLU A 461 -18.52 -60.70 -5.12
C GLU A 461 -18.49 -61.64 -3.90
N GLN A 462 -17.58 -61.40 -2.95
CA GLN A 462 -17.46 -62.19 -1.71
C GLN A 462 -18.73 -62.11 -0.85
N VAL A 463 -19.34 -60.93 -0.72
CA VAL A 463 -20.62 -60.76 0.00
C VAL A 463 -21.73 -61.57 -0.68
N LEU A 464 -21.88 -61.45 -2.02
CA LEU A 464 -22.88 -62.14 -2.79
C LEU A 464 -22.69 -63.68 -2.73
N VAL A 465 -21.46 -64.15 -2.91
CA VAL A 465 -21.12 -65.58 -2.77
C VAL A 465 -21.52 -66.09 -1.40
N ASN A 466 -21.22 -65.36 -0.34
CA ASN A 466 -21.51 -65.79 1.02
C ASN A 466 -23.02 -65.86 1.31
N LEU A 467 -23.79 -64.87 0.84
CA LEU A 467 -25.25 -64.87 1.00
C LEU A 467 -25.94 -65.99 0.20
N ILE A 468 -25.55 -66.18 -1.07
CA ILE A 468 -26.10 -67.22 -1.91
C ILE A 468 -25.71 -68.64 -1.40
N GLN A 469 -24.48 -68.78 -0.91
CA GLN A 469 -24.04 -70.03 -0.29
C GLN A 469 -24.80 -70.32 0.99
N ASN A 470 -25.15 -69.31 1.80
CA ASN A 470 -26.01 -69.49 2.97
C ASN A 470 -27.43 -69.99 2.58
N ALA A 471 -27.98 -69.45 1.49
CA ALA A 471 -29.27 -69.91 0.96
C ALA A 471 -29.24 -71.39 0.50
N LEU A 472 -28.20 -71.78 -0.25
CA LEU A 472 -28.00 -73.16 -0.67
C LEU A 472 -27.83 -74.12 0.54
N ASP A 473 -27.11 -73.69 1.58
CA ASP A 473 -26.96 -74.48 2.81
C ASP A 473 -28.24 -74.60 3.62
N ALA A 474 -29.19 -73.66 3.46
CA ALA A 474 -30.53 -73.70 4.03
C ALA A 474 -31.51 -74.60 3.20
N GLY A 475 -31.04 -75.26 2.12
CA GLY A 475 -31.82 -76.12 1.27
C GLY A 475 -32.68 -75.38 0.26
N ALA A 476 -32.37 -74.15 -0.09
CA ALA A 476 -33.11 -73.35 -1.05
C ALA A 476 -33.01 -73.99 -2.47
N LEU A 477 -34.14 -74.09 -3.16
CA LEU A 477 -34.20 -74.45 -4.57
C LEU A 477 -34.30 -73.23 -5.50
N THR A 478 -34.83 -72.14 -5.01
CA THR A 478 -34.91 -70.87 -5.74
C THR A 478 -34.28 -69.78 -4.93
N ILE A 479 -33.28 -69.06 -5.51
CA ILE A 479 -32.62 -67.91 -4.90
C ILE A 479 -32.88 -66.74 -5.84
N THR A 480 -33.55 -65.71 -5.35
CA THR A 480 -33.87 -64.48 -6.11
C THR A 480 -33.01 -63.34 -5.67
N VAL A 481 -32.31 -62.73 -6.62
CA VAL A 481 -31.55 -61.50 -6.38
C VAL A 481 -32.25 -60.35 -7.08
N THR A 482 -32.81 -59.44 -6.27
CA THR A 482 -33.53 -58.27 -6.79
C THR A 482 -32.65 -57.03 -6.61
N VAL A 483 -32.46 -56.23 -7.68
CA VAL A 483 -31.69 -54.97 -7.66
C VAL A 483 -32.66 -53.81 -7.88
N ALA A 484 -32.85 -53.00 -6.84
CA ALA A 484 -33.79 -51.88 -6.81
C ALA A 484 -33.08 -50.56 -6.52
N PRO A 485 -32.95 -49.66 -7.51
CA PRO A 485 -32.44 -48.30 -7.26
C PRO A 485 -33.46 -47.50 -6.45
N HIS A 486 -32.95 -46.73 -5.45
CA HIS A 486 -33.76 -45.85 -4.62
C HIS A 486 -33.00 -44.56 -4.33
N LYS A 487 -33.40 -43.42 -4.94
CA LYS A 487 -32.70 -42.16 -4.91
C LYS A 487 -31.22 -42.32 -5.33
N ASP A 488 -30.28 -42.02 -4.45
CA ASP A 488 -28.84 -42.11 -4.67
C ASP A 488 -28.26 -43.46 -4.18
N ARG A 489 -29.10 -44.43 -3.88
CA ARG A 489 -28.70 -45.74 -3.35
C ARG A 489 -29.32 -46.89 -4.13
N VAL A 490 -28.74 -48.06 -3.94
CA VAL A 490 -29.19 -49.30 -4.58
C VAL A 490 -29.36 -50.36 -3.52
N ALA A 491 -30.57 -50.91 -3.41
CA ALA A 491 -30.85 -52.06 -2.59
C ALA A 491 -30.67 -53.34 -3.42
N ILE A 492 -29.73 -54.21 -3.00
CA ILE A 492 -29.52 -55.54 -3.57
C ILE A 492 -30.07 -56.54 -2.55
N THR A 493 -31.21 -57.16 -2.86
CA THR A 493 -31.89 -58.12 -2.00
C THR A 493 -31.59 -59.54 -2.49
N VAL A 494 -31.01 -60.35 -1.60
CA VAL A 494 -30.83 -61.80 -1.82
C VAL A 494 -31.87 -62.53 -0.97
N ALA A 495 -32.89 -63.14 -1.63
CA ALA A 495 -33.95 -63.86 -0.97
C ALA A 495 -33.91 -65.34 -1.39
N ASP A 496 -34.31 -66.25 -0.51
CA ASP A 496 -34.34 -67.69 -0.74
C ASP A 496 -35.67 -68.28 -0.28
N ASP A 497 -35.98 -69.48 -0.80
CA ASP A 497 -37.15 -70.32 -0.44
C ASP A 497 -36.81 -71.48 0.54
N GLY A 498 -35.67 -71.39 1.22
CA GLY A 498 -35.18 -72.39 2.16
C GLY A 498 -35.89 -72.42 3.52
N ALA A 499 -35.24 -73.01 4.53
CA ALA A 499 -35.86 -73.26 5.85
C ALA A 499 -36.11 -71.93 6.67
N GLY A 500 -35.61 -70.78 6.19
CA GLY A 500 -35.83 -69.49 6.83
C GLY A 500 -35.03 -69.30 8.11
N LEU A 501 -35.35 -68.21 8.82
CA LEU A 501 -34.65 -67.77 10.06
C LEU A 501 -35.65 -67.82 11.22
N THR A 502 -35.30 -68.54 12.30
CA THR A 502 -36.04 -68.43 13.56
C THR A 502 -35.77 -67.10 14.25
N ASP A 503 -36.66 -66.65 15.16
CA ASP A 503 -36.50 -65.42 15.87
C ASP A 503 -35.18 -65.36 16.72
N GLU A 504 -34.77 -66.49 17.30
CA GLU A 504 -33.55 -66.64 18.03
C GLU A 504 -32.31 -66.47 17.15
N VAL A 505 -32.34 -67.08 15.93
CA VAL A 505 -31.25 -66.91 14.94
C VAL A 505 -31.22 -65.49 14.42
N ARG A 506 -32.35 -64.87 14.18
CA ARG A 506 -32.47 -63.49 13.70
C ARG A 506 -31.85 -62.52 14.67
N ALA A 507 -32.08 -62.68 15.97
CA ALA A 507 -31.51 -61.81 17.01
C ALA A 507 -29.97 -61.88 17.14
N SER A 508 -29.36 -62.98 16.63
CA SER A 508 -27.91 -63.22 16.77
C SER A 508 -27.17 -63.30 15.41
N LEU A 509 -27.82 -62.97 14.29
CA LEU A 509 -27.27 -63.13 12.92
C LEU A 509 -25.91 -62.52 12.67
N PHE A 510 -25.65 -61.36 13.27
CA PHE A 510 -24.39 -60.62 13.08
C PHE A 510 -23.49 -60.66 14.31
N MET A 511 -23.72 -61.62 15.23
CA MET A 511 -22.82 -61.89 16.34
C MET A 511 -21.78 -62.92 15.92
N PRO A 512 -20.47 -62.63 16.15
CA PRO A 512 -19.40 -63.60 15.86
C PRO A 512 -19.63 -64.93 16.58
N PHE A 513 -19.34 -66.05 15.87
CA PHE A 513 -19.42 -67.44 16.39
C PHE A 513 -20.83 -67.93 16.74
N LYS A 514 -21.86 -67.22 16.33
CA LYS A 514 -23.25 -67.71 16.42
C LYS A 514 -23.65 -68.34 15.11
N THR A 515 -23.92 -69.63 15.11
CA THR A 515 -24.33 -70.38 13.92
C THR A 515 -25.24 -71.52 14.31
N SER A 516 -26.24 -71.82 13.50
CA SER A 516 -27.09 -73.02 13.56
C SER A 516 -26.54 -74.15 12.72
N LYS A 517 -25.50 -73.94 11.92
CA LYS A 517 -24.90 -74.93 11.03
C LYS A 517 -23.86 -75.78 11.79
N ARG A 518 -23.93 -77.13 11.57
CA ARG A 518 -22.98 -78.09 12.17
C ARG A 518 -21.50 -77.81 11.82
N ASN A 519 -21.26 -77.19 10.66
CA ASN A 519 -19.87 -76.94 10.14
C ASN A 519 -19.52 -75.52 9.85
N GLY A 520 -20.25 -74.52 10.36
CA GLY A 520 -19.97 -73.07 10.11
C GLY A 520 -19.42 -72.40 11.35
N LEU A 521 -18.42 -71.48 11.21
CA LEU A 521 -17.85 -70.67 12.29
C LEU A 521 -18.72 -69.50 12.76
N GLY A 522 -19.80 -69.18 12.05
CA GLY A 522 -20.63 -68.03 12.37
C GLY A 522 -19.97 -66.68 12.09
N LEU A 523 -18.88 -66.63 11.30
CA LEU A 523 -18.18 -65.39 10.92
C LEU A 523 -18.63 -64.82 9.58
N GLY A 524 -19.24 -65.64 8.69
CA GLY A 524 -19.56 -65.22 7.30
C GLY A 524 -20.41 -63.98 7.21
N LEU A 525 -21.50 -63.88 7.96
CA LEU A 525 -22.37 -62.68 7.96
C LEU A 525 -21.74 -61.45 8.62
N VAL A 526 -20.90 -61.68 9.60
CA VAL A 526 -20.11 -60.62 10.27
C VAL A 526 -19.12 -59.99 9.27
N ILE A 527 -18.41 -60.83 8.52
CA ILE A 527 -17.50 -60.41 7.45
C ILE A 527 -18.28 -59.65 6.33
N CYS A 528 -19.43 -60.16 5.90
CA CYS A 528 -20.27 -59.47 4.93
C CYS A 528 -20.68 -58.07 5.39
N ARG A 529 -21.09 -57.90 6.65
CA ARG A 529 -21.47 -56.62 7.21
C ARG A 529 -20.27 -55.65 7.27
N ASP A 530 -19.11 -56.15 7.66
CA ASP A 530 -17.90 -55.32 7.73
C ASP A 530 -17.42 -54.89 6.33
N ILE A 531 -17.51 -55.77 5.32
CA ILE A 531 -17.18 -55.43 3.92
C ILE A 531 -18.15 -54.36 3.41
N VAL A 532 -19.46 -54.55 3.59
CA VAL A 532 -20.50 -53.63 3.12
C VAL A 532 -20.36 -52.26 3.85
N ALA A 533 -20.08 -52.27 5.14
CA ALA A 533 -19.79 -51.04 5.92
C ALA A 533 -18.53 -50.33 5.41
N GLY A 534 -17.51 -51.07 4.96
CA GLY A 534 -16.31 -50.51 4.32
C GLY A 534 -16.61 -49.74 3.02
N PHE A 535 -17.69 -50.05 2.34
CA PHE A 535 -18.23 -49.35 1.15
C PHE A 535 -19.18 -48.21 1.51
N GLY A 536 -19.39 -47.88 2.77
CA GLY A 536 -20.40 -46.90 3.23
C GLY A 536 -21.84 -47.42 3.12
N GLY A 537 -22.01 -48.73 3.02
CA GLY A 537 -23.30 -49.40 2.92
C GLY A 537 -23.81 -50.03 4.22
N THR A 538 -24.97 -50.68 4.13
CA THR A 538 -25.56 -51.44 5.24
C THR A 538 -26.02 -52.80 4.77
N LEU A 539 -25.89 -53.82 5.63
CA LEU A 539 -26.41 -55.16 5.43
C LEU A 539 -27.40 -55.51 6.54
N VAL A 540 -28.62 -55.84 6.18
CA VAL A 540 -29.69 -56.17 7.12
C VAL A 540 -30.46 -57.43 6.69
N ALA A 541 -31.03 -58.14 7.63
CA ALA A 541 -31.95 -59.20 7.32
C ALA A 541 -33.39 -58.65 7.20
N ALA A 542 -34.08 -59.00 6.12
CA ALA A 542 -35.48 -58.64 5.90
C ALA A 542 -36.40 -59.84 6.30
N ALA A 543 -37.70 -59.57 6.40
CA ALA A 543 -38.69 -60.59 6.67
C ALA A 543 -39.36 -61.00 5.33
N PRO A 544 -38.95 -62.11 4.68
CA PRO A 544 -39.55 -62.56 3.47
C PRO A 544 -40.87 -63.33 3.75
N ILE A 545 -41.66 -63.62 2.70
CA ILE A 545 -42.86 -64.41 2.79
C ILE A 545 -42.50 -65.91 2.99
N ALA A 546 -41.37 -66.38 2.46
CA ALA A 546 -40.79 -67.70 2.64
C ALA A 546 -39.28 -67.62 2.68
N GLY A 547 -38.60 -68.53 3.40
CA GLY A 547 -37.14 -68.59 3.48
C GLY A 547 -36.47 -67.44 4.27
N ALA A 548 -35.29 -66.99 3.83
CA ALA A 548 -34.58 -65.85 4.38
C ALA A 548 -34.32 -64.78 3.31
N ALA A 549 -34.19 -63.49 3.73
CA ALA A 549 -33.82 -62.40 2.83
C ALA A 549 -32.80 -61.47 3.51
N PHE A 550 -31.79 -61.09 2.73
CA PHE A 550 -30.74 -60.11 3.14
C PHE A 550 -30.70 -58.94 2.17
N VAL A 551 -30.71 -57.75 2.68
CA VAL A 551 -30.66 -56.51 1.90
C VAL A 551 -29.32 -55.84 2.09
N ILE A 552 -28.61 -55.66 1.01
CA ILE A 552 -27.38 -54.87 0.92
C ILE A 552 -27.78 -53.49 0.35
N ASP A 553 -27.53 -52.42 1.07
CA ASP A 553 -27.81 -51.08 0.62
C ASP A 553 -26.49 -50.33 0.40
N LEU A 554 -26.24 -49.87 -0.85
CA LEU A 554 -24.99 -49.22 -1.28
C LEU A 554 -25.30 -47.91 -1.99
N GLU A 555 -24.30 -47.03 -2.06
CA GLU A 555 -24.35 -45.79 -2.85
C GLU A 555 -24.35 -46.15 -4.36
N MET A 556 -25.22 -45.51 -5.12
CA MET A 556 -25.23 -45.64 -6.59
C MET A 556 -24.00 -44.88 -7.15
N ALA A 557 -23.35 -45.47 -8.13
CA ALA A 557 -22.12 -44.91 -8.71
C ALA A 557 -22.39 -43.93 -9.86
#